data_c20cc784b5a73ee985dd007c91addc17
#
_entry.id   c20cc784b5a73ee985dd007c91addc17
#
_cell.length_a   1.000
_cell.length_b   1.000
_cell.length_c   1.000
_cell.angle_alpha   90.00
_cell.angle_beta   90.00
_cell.angle_gamma   90.00
#
_symmetry.space_group_name_H-M   'P 1'
#
loop_
_entity.id
_entity.type
_entity.pdbx_description
1 polymer ?
#
loop_
_entity_poly.entity_id
_entity_poly.type
_entity_poly.pdbx_seq_one_letter_code
_entity_poly.pdbx_strand_id
1 'polypeptide(L)'
;MKFDSIDTTISTLGPLKITSPIRRGENGALDRNFVHDTDRVLLDVELNNLLKMVEEGKDFSAFELAGPRSKIYFDPSKLRCALVTCGGLCPGLNDIIRAIVLELFFGYGMRNIYGFKYGLQGFIPKYRHDILDLKPKTVANLHEMGGSILGSSRGPQPIDEIVDSLERMNIGILFMVGGDGTLMAATKIANTITKRGLKVSVVGIPKTIDNDIYMVSRSIGFDTAGDVATQAIKSAHNESAGFPNGIGLI
;
A
#
# COMPACT_ATOMS: atom_id res chain seq x y z
N MET A 1 16.85 -3.92 19.02
CA MET A 1 15.55 -4.63 19.02
C MET A 1 15.81 -6.05 18.58
N LYS A 2 15.32 -7.07 19.24
CA LYS A 2 15.55 -8.46 18.82
C LYS A 2 14.51 -8.82 17.78
N PHE A 3 14.94 -9.10 16.55
CA PHE A 3 14.10 -9.55 15.44
C PHE A 3 13.82 -11.07 15.48
N ASP A 4 14.29 -11.76 16.51
CA ASP A 4 14.36 -13.23 16.63
C ASP A 4 12.99 -13.96 16.67
N SER A 5 11.86 -13.25 16.61
CA SER A 5 10.53 -13.86 16.79
C SER A 5 9.43 -13.30 15.87
N ILE A 6 9.80 -12.64 14.77
CA ILE A 6 8.81 -12.04 13.88
C ILE A 6 8.41 -13.05 12.83
N ASP A 7 7.11 -13.41 12.82
CA ASP A 7 6.54 -14.22 11.75
C ASP A 7 6.36 -13.35 10.49
N THR A 8 7.19 -13.60 9.49
CA THR A 8 7.17 -12.92 8.17
C THR A 8 6.39 -13.70 7.12
N THR A 9 5.69 -14.76 7.51
CA THR A 9 4.94 -15.62 6.59
C THR A 9 3.74 -14.90 6.00
N ILE A 10 3.63 -14.88 4.67
CA ILE A 10 2.47 -14.35 3.96
C ILE A 10 1.48 -15.48 3.72
N SER A 11 0.24 -15.31 4.20
CA SER A 11 -0.83 -16.25 3.91
C SER A 11 -1.20 -16.23 2.41
N THR A 12 -1.47 -17.39 1.82
CA THR A 12 -1.81 -17.53 0.40
C THR A 12 -3.25 -17.96 0.20
N LEU A 13 -3.85 -17.55 -0.92
CA LEU A 13 -5.19 -17.99 -1.34
C LEU A 13 -5.17 -19.38 -2.00
N GLY A 14 -3.98 -19.86 -2.35
CA GLY A 14 -3.76 -21.14 -3.01
C GLY A 14 -2.71 -21.07 -4.11
N PRO A 15 -2.53 -22.15 -4.89
CA PRO A 15 -1.47 -22.24 -5.89
C PRO A 15 -1.66 -21.25 -7.05
N LEU A 16 -0.56 -20.66 -7.50
CA LEU A 16 -0.50 -19.76 -8.65
C LEU A 16 -0.55 -20.57 -9.96
N LYS A 17 -1.63 -20.46 -10.72
CA LYS A 17 -1.85 -21.29 -11.93
C LYS A 17 -1.92 -20.50 -13.23
N ILE A 18 -2.23 -19.21 -13.16
CA ILE A 18 -2.47 -18.36 -14.32
C ILE A 18 -1.16 -17.69 -14.72
N THR A 19 -0.79 -17.76 -15.99
CA THR A 19 0.39 -17.05 -16.49
C THR A 19 0.17 -15.55 -16.40
N SER A 20 1.15 -14.83 -15.84
CA SER A 20 1.10 -13.37 -15.74
C SER A 20 0.99 -12.76 -17.15
N PRO A 21 0.08 -11.80 -17.37
CA PRO A 21 -0.03 -11.10 -18.64
C PRO A 21 1.10 -10.09 -18.88
N ILE A 22 1.90 -9.79 -17.84
CA ILE A 22 3.09 -8.94 -17.99
C ILE A 22 4.02 -9.63 -18.96
N ARG A 23 4.22 -9.02 -20.15
CA ARG A 23 5.03 -9.61 -21.21
C ARG A 23 6.52 -9.47 -20.94
N ARG A 24 7.29 -10.47 -21.33
CA ARG A 24 8.72 -10.31 -21.62
C ARG A 24 8.83 -9.47 -22.90
N GLY A 25 9.81 -8.57 -22.99
CA GLY A 25 10.05 -7.76 -24.19
C GLY A 25 10.14 -8.61 -25.46
N GLU A 26 9.78 -8.05 -26.61
CA GLU A 26 9.68 -8.74 -27.90
C GLU A 26 10.96 -9.43 -28.35
N ASN A 27 12.12 -9.07 -27.81
CA ASN A 27 13.43 -9.63 -28.14
C ASN A 27 13.93 -10.70 -27.16
N GLY A 28 13.07 -11.22 -26.28
CA GLY A 28 13.50 -12.19 -25.25
C GLY A 28 14.43 -11.59 -24.19
N ALA A 29 14.76 -10.31 -24.29
CA ALA A 29 15.40 -9.55 -23.24
C ALA A 29 14.43 -9.45 -22.06
N LEU A 30 14.95 -9.69 -20.87
CA LEU A 30 14.22 -9.62 -19.60
C LEU A 30 13.91 -8.15 -19.29
N ASP A 31 12.86 -7.59 -19.92
CA ASP A 31 12.42 -6.22 -19.63
C ASP A 31 11.83 -6.09 -18.22
N ARG A 32 11.44 -7.20 -17.61
CA ARG A 32 11.06 -7.25 -16.20
C ARG A 32 11.63 -8.50 -15.56
N ASN A 33 12.42 -8.32 -14.52
CA ASN A 33 12.89 -9.42 -13.71
C ASN A 33 11.71 -9.93 -12.86
N PHE A 34 11.18 -11.09 -13.23
CA PHE A 34 10.27 -11.81 -12.33
C PHE A 34 11.04 -12.24 -11.09
N VAL A 35 10.42 -12.07 -9.93
CA VAL A 35 10.92 -12.61 -8.68
C VAL A 35 10.32 -13.98 -8.41
N HIS A 36 11.10 -14.84 -7.78
CA HIS A 36 10.69 -16.18 -7.39
C HIS A 36 10.06 -16.16 -5.99
N ASP A 37 9.19 -17.13 -5.71
CA ASP A 37 8.53 -17.26 -4.40
C ASP A 37 9.52 -17.56 -3.26
N THR A 38 10.74 -17.97 -3.61
CA THR A 38 11.86 -18.26 -2.69
C THR A 38 12.76 -17.05 -2.45
N ASP A 39 12.63 -15.97 -3.24
CA ASP A 39 13.47 -14.79 -3.08
C ASP A 39 13.09 -14.03 -1.80
N ARG A 40 14.12 -13.68 -1.03
CA ARG A 40 13.96 -13.03 0.28
C ARG A 40 14.80 -11.78 0.39
N VAL A 41 14.33 -10.85 1.21
CA VAL A 41 15.05 -9.64 1.63
C VAL A 41 15.28 -9.74 3.13
N LEU A 42 16.53 -9.58 3.56
CA LEU A 42 16.88 -9.59 4.97
C LEU A 42 16.21 -8.43 5.72
N LEU A 43 15.74 -8.73 6.92
CA LEU A 43 15.17 -7.73 7.83
C LEU A 43 16.25 -6.88 8.47
N ASP A 44 17.34 -7.52 8.87
CA ASP A 44 18.53 -6.91 9.46
C ASP A 44 19.69 -7.00 8.46
N VAL A 45 20.30 -5.87 8.17
CA VAL A 45 21.44 -5.77 7.22
C VAL A 45 22.76 -5.48 7.96
N GLU A 46 22.76 -5.46 9.29
CA GLU A 46 23.94 -5.22 10.09
C GLU A 46 24.83 -6.47 10.12
N LEU A 47 26.02 -6.36 9.54
CA LEU A 47 26.92 -7.51 9.34
C LEU A 47 27.20 -8.29 10.62
N ASN A 48 27.46 -7.60 11.75
CA ASN A 48 27.78 -8.25 13.01
C ASN A 48 26.60 -9.11 13.54
N ASN A 49 25.36 -8.63 13.35
CA ASN A 49 24.18 -9.39 13.72
C ASN A 49 24.00 -10.63 12.85
N LEU A 50 24.23 -10.48 11.54
CA LEU A 50 24.16 -11.60 10.60
C LEU A 50 25.21 -12.69 10.90
N LEU A 51 26.47 -12.29 11.14
CA LEU A 51 27.51 -13.23 11.50
C LEU A 51 27.20 -13.98 12.80
N LYS A 52 26.70 -13.29 13.80
CA LYS A 52 26.27 -13.90 15.05
C LYS A 52 25.15 -14.90 14.85
N MET A 53 24.15 -14.61 14.01
CA MET A 53 23.08 -15.56 13.67
C MET A 53 23.62 -16.82 12.99
N VAL A 54 24.59 -16.67 12.10
CA VAL A 54 25.28 -17.82 11.46
C VAL A 54 26.00 -18.66 12.50
N GLU A 55 26.76 -18.04 13.42
CA GLU A 55 27.50 -18.75 14.48
C GLU A 55 26.53 -19.49 15.44
N GLU A 56 25.38 -18.90 15.71
CA GLU A 56 24.34 -19.50 16.58
C GLU A 56 23.45 -20.53 15.85
N GLY A 57 23.65 -20.74 14.54
CA GLY A 57 22.84 -21.66 13.73
C GLY A 57 21.36 -21.26 13.63
N LYS A 58 21.06 -19.96 13.73
CA LYS A 58 19.71 -19.41 13.65
C LYS A 58 19.35 -19.07 12.20
N ASP A 59 18.08 -19.24 11.87
CA ASP A 59 17.52 -18.78 10.60
C ASP A 59 17.47 -17.25 10.53
N PHE A 60 17.70 -16.70 9.34
CA PHE A 60 17.58 -15.27 9.10
C PHE A 60 16.12 -14.85 9.03
N SER A 61 15.76 -13.82 9.80
CA SER A 61 14.47 -13.15 9.63
C SER A 61 14.49 -12.38 8.30
N ALA A 62 13.59 -12.74 7.38
CA ALA A 62 13.56 -12.17 6.04
C ALA A 62 12.12 -12.03 5.54
N PHE A 63 11.88 -10.98 4.77
CA PHE A 63 10.63 -10.79 4.04
C PHE A 63 10.70 -11.48 2.67
N GLU A 64 9.55 -11.80 2.13
CA GLU A 64 9.40 -12.18 0.73
C GLU A 64 9.73 -10.99 -0.17
N LEU A 65 10.55 -11.20 -1.21
CA LEU A 65 10.92 -10.14 -2.13
C LEU A 65 9.68 -9.70 -2.93
N ALA A 66 9.37 -8.39 -2.89
CA ALA A 66 8.31 -7.81 -3.69
C ALA A 66 8.72 -7.72 -5.16
N GLY A 67 7.76 -8.01 -6.05
CA GLY A 67 7.98 -7.91 -7.50
C GLY A 67 6.97 -8.77 -8.27
N PRO A 68 6.97 -8.65 -9.61
CA PRO A 68 6.06 -9.41 -10.45
C PRO A 68 6.40 -10.90 -10.42
N ARG A 69 5.37 -11.74 -10.40
CA ARG A 69 5.48 -13.20 -10.50
C ARG A 69 5.13 -13.67 -11.91
N SER A 70 5.80 -14.69 -12.37
CA SER A 70 5.52 -15.32 -13.68
C SER A 70 4.16 -16.00 -13.74
N LYS A 71 3.66 -16.41 -12.58
CA LYS A 71 2.30 -16.94 -12.41
C LYS A 71 1.56 -16.16 -11.33
N ILE A 72 0.25 -16.00 -11.50
CA ILE A 72 -0.65 -15.29 -10.60
C ILE A 72 -1.84 -16.15 -10.22
N TYR A 73 -2.54 -15.77 -9.16
CA TYR A 73 -3.70 -16.49 -8.64
C TYR A 73 -5.00 -16.14 -9.35
N PHE A 74 -5.28 -14.83 -9.53
CA PHE A 74 -6.49 -14.36 -10.14
C PHE A 74 -6.36 -14.20 -11.65
N ASP A 75 -7.46 -14.42 -12.38
CA ASP A 75 -7.59 -14.05 -13.80
C ASP A 75 -7.91 -12.54 -13.89
N PRO A 76 -6.99 -11.70 -14.38
CA PRO A 76 -7.19 -10.26 -14.41
C PRO A 76 -8.39 -9.82 -15.26
N SER A 77 -8.77 -10.61 -16.26
CA SER A 77 -9.91 -10.29 -17.14
C SER A 77 -11.27 -10.34 -16.44
N LYS A 78 -11.37 -11.11 -15.35
CA LYS A 78 -12.60 -11.31 -14.57
C LYS A 78 -12.56 -10.65 -13.21
N LEU A 79 -11.38 -10.20 -12.81
CA LEU A 79 -11.13 -9.68 -11.47
C LEU A 79 -11.69 -8.26 -11.30
N ARG A 80 -12.20 -7.98 -10.10
CA ARG A 80 -12.54 -6.64 -9.61
C ARG A 80 -11.62 -6.27 -8.48
N CYS A 81 -11.06 -5.06 -8.54
CA CYS A 81 -10.22 -4.52 -7.48
C CYS A 81 -10.88 -3.33 -6.81
N ALA A 82 -10.68 -3.23 -5.50
CA ALA A 82 -11.02 -2.07 -4.70
C ALA A 82 -9.76 -1.36 -4.22
N LEU A 83 -9.79 -0.03 -4.20
CA LEU A 83 -8.73 0.83 -3.69
C LEU A 83 -9.31 1.85 -2.72
N VAL A 84 -8.68 2.04 -1.57
CA VAL A 84 -9.10 2.99 -0.55
C VAL A 84 -7.91 3.67 0.10
N THR A 85 -8.06 4.98 0.41
CA THR A 85 -7.07 5.77 1.16
C THR A 85 -7.65 6.14 2.52
N CYS A 86 -6.89 5.91 3.58
CA CYS A 86 -7.32 6.06 4.97
C CYS A 86 -6.34 6.89 5.79
N GLY A 87 -6.84 7.53 6.85
CA GLY A 87 -6.04 8.28 7.81
C GLY A 87 -5.69 9.69 7.34
N GLY A 88 -4.58 10.23 7.85
CA GLY A 88 -4.10 11.56 7.50
C GLY A 88 -3.63 11.66 6.04
N LEU A 89 -3.64 12.87 5.50
CA LEU A 89 -3.09 13.12 4.18
C LEU A 89 -1.56 13.17 4.26
N CYS A 90 -0.90 12.76 3.18
CA CYS A 90 0.51 13.00 2.95
C CYS A 90 0.76 13.19 1.46
N PRO A 91 1.89 13.78 1.06
CA PRO A 91 2.26 13.85 -0.35
C PRO A 91 2.33 12.45 -0.99
N GLY A 92 1.93 12.34 -2.26
CA GLY A 92 2.05 11.09 -3.02
C GLY A 92 0.85 10.14 -2.97
N LEU A 93 -0.23 10.44 -2.21
CA LEU A 93 -1.42 9.57 -2.19
C LEU A 93 -2.05 9.40 -3.57
N ASN A 94 -2.19 10.49 -4.32
CA ASN A 94 -2.71 10.44 -5.68
C ASN A 94 -1.76 9.72 -6.64
N ASP A 95 -0.44 9.80 -6.41
CA ASP A 95 0.56 9.05 -7.20
C ASP A 95 0.43 7.54 -6.98
N ILE A 96 0.19 7.11 -5.74
CA ILE A 96 -0.09 5.70 -5.42
C ILE A 96 -1.34 5.22 -6.17
N ILE A 97 -2.44 5.98 -6.09
CA ILE A 97 -3.68 5.64 -6.78
C ILE A 97 -3.43 5.51 -8.29
N ARG A 98 -2.73 6.50 -8.86
CA ARG A 98 -2.38 6.52 -10.28
C ARG A 98 -1.51 5.33 -10.68
N ALA A 99 -0.46 5.05 -9.93
CA ALA A 99 0.47 3.95 -10.20
C ALA A 99 -0.25 2.59 -10.19
N ILE A 100 -1.07 2.33 -9.16
CA ILE A 100 -1.86 1.09 -9.07
C ILE A 100 -2.82 0.96 -10.26
N VAL A 101 -3.57 2.02 -10.59
CA VAL A 101 -4.54 1.98 -11.69
C VAL A 101 -3.85 1.74 -13.03
N LEU A 102 -2.75 2.44 -13.31
CA LEU A 102 -2.03 2.29 -14.57
C LEU A 102 -1.38 0.92 -14.71
N GLU A 103 -0.77 0.38 -13.65
CA GLU A 103 -0.18 -0.96 -13.67
C GLU A 103 -1.24 -2.04 -13.83
N LEU A 104 -2.34 -1.98 -13.09
CA LEU A 104 -3.45 -2.93 -13.24
C LEU A 104 -4.06 -2.86 -14.64
N PHE A 105 -4.23 -1.67 -15.20
CA PHE A 105 -4.88 -1.49 -16.48
C PHE A 105 -3.98 -1.88 -17.66
N PHE A 106 -2.75 -1.36 -17.71
CA PHE A 106 -1.82 -1.59 -18.83
C PHE A 106 -0.96 -2.82 -18.64
N GLY A 107 -0.46 -3.08 -17.42
CA GLY A 107 0.38 -4.22 -17.12
C GLY A 107 -0.42 -5.53 -17.07
N TYR A 108 -1.53 -5.52 -16.34
CA TYR A 108 -2.35 -6.73 -16.12
C TYR A 108 -3.61 -6.82 -16.99
N GLY A 109 -3.96 -5.79 -17.75
CA GLY A 109 -5.15 -5.78 -18.60
C GLY A 109 -6.48 -5.70 -17.85
N MET A 110 -6.45 -5.32 -16.57
CA MET A 110 -7.66 -5.20 -15.76
C MET A 110 -8.51 -4.01 -16.16
N ARG A 111 -9.84 -4.16 -16.08
CA ARG A 111 -10.80 -3.12 -16.46
C ARG A 111 -11.70 -2.67 -15.32
N ASN A 112 -11.84 -3.47 -14.27
CA ASN A 112 -12.78 -3.26 -13.17
C ASN A 112 -12.00 -2.83 -11.92
N ILE A 113 -11.65 -1.54 -11.83
CA ILE A 113 -10.90 -0.96 -10.73
C ILE A 113 -11.76 0.11 -10.08
N TYR A 114 -12.09 -0.07 -8.80
CA TYR A 114 -13.01 0.78 -8.06
C TYR A 114 -12.32 1.51 -6.92
N GLY A 115 -12.49 2.82 -6.86
CA GLY A 115 -12.05 3.65 -5.75
C GLY A 115 -13.19 3.93 -4.78
N PHE A 116 -13.04 3.51 -3.53
CA PHE A 116 -13.99 3.78 -2.46
C PHE A 116 -13.68 5.12 -1.81
N LYS A 117 -14.66 6.03 -1.81
CA LYS A 117 -14.50 7.35 -1.22
C LYS A 117 -14.56 7.31 0.30
N TYR A 118 -13.81 8.22 0.91
CA TYR A 118 -13.81 8.48 2.36
C TYR A 118 -13.43 7.27 3.21
N GLY A 119 -12.33 6.63 2.83
CA GLY A 119 -11.72 5.56 3.63
C GLY A 119 -12.67 4.37 3.83
N LEU A 120 -12.59 3.76 5.01
CA LEU A 120 -13.42 2.60 5.33
C LEU A 120 -14.92 2.91 5.40
N GLN A 121 -15.31 4.18 5.55
CA GLN A 121 -16.73 4.57 5.48
C GLN A 121 -17.33 4.28 4.11
N GLY A 122 -16.54 4.30 3.04
CA GLY A 122 -16.98 4.01 1.68
C GLY A 122 -17.57 2.62 1.47
N PHE A 123 -17.23 1.66 2.35
CA PHE A 123 -17.79 0.31 2.32
C PHE A 123 -19.12 0.17 3.07
N ILE A 124 -19.45 1.16 3.90
CA ILE A 124 -20.59 1.07 4.82
C ILE A 124 -21.84 1.71 4.20
N PRO A 125 -22.91 0.93 3.93
CA PRO A 125 -24.07 1.41 3.18
C PRO A 125 -24.76 2.64 3.77
N LYS A 126 -24.75 2.80 5.08
CA LYS A 126 -25.40 3.93 5.76
C LYS A 126 -24.86 5.31 5.35
N TYR A 127 -23.58 5.38 4.94
CA TYR A 127 -22.95 6.65 4.54
C TYR A 127 -23.28 7.04 3.10
N ARG A 128 -23.67 6.09 2.26
CA ARG A 128 -24.04 6.31 0.84
C ARG A 128 -22.99 7.05 0.03
N HIS A 129 -21.71 6.77 0.31
CA HIS A 129 -20.61 7.35 -0.45
C HIS A 129 -20.51 6.76 -1.85
N ASP A 130 -20.13 7.60 -2.82
CA ASP A 130 -19.91 7.18 -4.19
C ASP A 130 -18.69 6.27 -4.32
N ILE A 131 -18.77 5.36 -5.27
CA ILE A 131 -17.66 4.52 -5.70
C ILE A 131 -17.23 5.01 -7.09
N LEU A 132 -15.94 5.34 -7.24
CA LEU A 132 -15.38 5.81 -8.50
C LEU A 132 -14.94 4.62 -9.37
N ASP A 133 -15.31 4.64 -10.63
CA ASP A 133 -14.71 3.77 -11.66
C ASP A 133 -13.35 4.36 -12.06
N LEU A 134 -12.27 3.72 -11.65
CA LEU A 134 -10.90 4.19 -11.86
C LEU A 134 -10.36 3.66 -13.19
N LYS A 135 -10.12 4.60 -14.11
CA LYS A 135 -9.56 4.34 -15.44
C LYS A 135 -8.34 5.22 -15.69
N PRO A 136 -7.48 4.91 -16.68
CA PRO A 136 -6.34 5.76 -17.02
C PRO A 136 -6.72 7.24 -17.19
N LYS A 137 -7.86 7.54 -17.82
CA LYS A 137 -8.36 8.90 -17.98
C LYS A 137 -8.67 9.57 -16.64
N THR A 138 -9.26 8.83 -15.69
CA THR A 138 -9.62 9.35 -14.36
C THR A 138 -8.37 9.75 -13.55
N VAL A 139 -7.27 9.05 -13.77
CA VAL A 139 -6.02 9.25 -13.01
C VAL A 139 -4.94 10.00 -13.78
N ALA A 140 -5.22 10.49 -14.99
CA ALA A 140 -4.23 11.04 -15.90
C ALA A 140 -3.36 12.14 -15.26
N ASN A 141 -3.98 13.09 -14.59
CA ASN A 141 -3.32 14.27 -14.01
C ASN A 141 -3.25 14.24 -12.47
N LEU A 142 -3.50 13.09 -11.84
CA LEU A 142 -3.52 13.02 -10.38
C LEU A 142 -2.17 13.33 -9.73
N HIS A 143 -1.07 13.09 -10.43
CA HIS A 143 0.29 13.39 -9.95
C HIS A 143 0.56 14.91 -9.79
N GLU A 144 -0.27 15.76 -10.37
CA GLU A 144 -0.20 17.22 -10.21
C GLU A 144 -1.06 17.72 -9.05
N MET A 145 -1.84 16.84 -8.41
CA MET A 145 -2.82 17.19 -7.39
C MET A 145 -2.44 16.65 -6.02
N GLY A 146 -2.36 17.53 -5.04
CA GLY A 146 -2.22 17.12 -3.64
C GLY A 146 -3.46 16.42 -3.07
N GLY A 147 -3.32 15.81 -1.91
CA GLY A 147 -4.41 15.11 -1.24
C GLY A 147 -4.74 13.75 -1.85
N SER A 148 -6.00 13.36 -1.83
CA SER A 148 -6.50 12.12 -2.40
C SER A 148 -7.83 12.33 -3.13
N ILE A 149 -7.93 11.90 -4.39
CA ILE A 149 -9.20 11.91 -5.14
C ILE A 149 -10.28 11.05 -4.47
N LEU A 150 -9.86 10.05 -3.70
CA LEU A 150 -10.77 9.18 -2.94
C LEU A 150 -11.19 9.80 -1.60
N GLY A 151 -10.54 10.89 -1.18
CA GLY A 151 -10.70 11.41 0.16
C GLY A 151 -10.22 10.42 1.21
N SER A 152 -10.49 10.71 2.48
CA SER A 152 -10.08 9.88 3.60
C SER A 152 -11.08 9.98 4.74
N SER A 153 -11.04 9.02 5.65
CA SER A 153 -11.74 9.09 6.93
C SER A 153 -10.89 8.50 8.05
N ARG A 154 -11.27 8.82 9.27
CA ARG A 154 -10.67 8.28 10.50
C ARG A 154 -11.71 7.50 11.29
N GLY A 155 -11.23 6.67 12.18
CA GLY A 155 -12.03 5.85 13.08
C GLY A 155 -12.40 4.48 12.53
N PRO A 156 -12.66 3.54 13.44
CA PRO A 156 -13.01 2.15 13.09
C PRO A 156 -14.38 2.10 12.41
N GLN A 157 -14.53 1.12 11.52
CA GLN A 157 -15.80 0.76 10.92
C GLN A 157 -16.08 -0.74 11.18
N PRO A 158 -17.35 -1.18 11.15
CA PRO A 158 -17.70 -2.60 11.32
C PRO A 158 -17.03 -3.46 10.24
N ILE A 159 -16.14 -4.37 10.65
CA ILE A 159 -15.36 -5.21 9.73
C ILE A 159 -16.29 -6.13 8.92
N ASP A 160 -17.32 -6.67 9.54
CA ASP A 160 -18.27 -7.55 8.85
C ASP A 160 -19.00 -6.83 7.73
N GLU A 161 -19.47 -5.58 7.93
CA GLU A 161 -20.10 -4.78 6.88
C GLU A 161 -19.15 -4.47 5.72
N ILE A 162 -17.84 -4.28 6.02
CA ILE A 162 -16.82 -4.10 4.98
C ILE A 162 -16.70 -5.36 4.15
N VAL A 163 -16.58 -6.53 4.81
CA VAL A 163 -16.46 -7.83 4.12
C VAL A 163 -17.71 -8.16 3.33
N ASP A 164 -18.90 -7.89 3.87
CA ASP A 164 -20.18 -8.02 3.15
C ASP A 164 -20.20 -7.17 1.86
N SER A 165 -19.62 -5.97 1.93
CA SER A 165 -19.54 -5.06 0.78
C SER A 165 -18.58 -5.61 -0.29
N LEU A 166 -17.43 -6.14 0.12
CA LEU A 166 -16.47 -6.78 -0.79
C LEU A 166 -17.10 -7.99 -1.49
N GLU A 167 -17.79 -8.85 -0.74
CA GLU A 167 -18.46 -10.05 -1.26
C GLU A 167 -19.57 -9.67 -2.24
N ARG A 168 -20.49 -8.78 -1.85
CA ARG A 168 -21.59 -8.30 -2.69
C ARG A 168 -21.12 -7.71 -4.03
N MET A 169 -19.98 -7.01 -4.03
CA MET A 169 -19.42 -6.41 -5.23
C MET A 169 -18.48 -7.35 -6.00
N ASN A 170 -18.28 -8.56 -5.50
CA ASN A 170 -17.35 -9.55 -6.07
C ASN A 170 -15.92 -8.97 -6.22
N ILE A 171 -15.43 -8.30 -5.17
CA ILE A 171 -14.06 -7.78 -5.14
C ILE A 171 -13.11 -8.93 -4.81
N GLY A 172 -12.08 -9.12 -5.63
CA GLY A 172 -11.05 -10.13 -5.39
C GLY A 172 -9.75 -9.58 -4.83
N ILE A 173 -9.46 -8.27 -5.01
CA ILE A 173 -8.31 -7.61 -4.40
C ILE A 173 -8.75 -6.28 -3.78
N LEU A 174 -8.32 -6.06 -2.52
CA LEU A 174 -8.49 -4.81 -1.80
C LEU A 174 -7.12 -4.18 -1.52
N PHE A 175 -6.85 -3.00 -2.09
CA PHE A 175 -5.69 -2.18 -1.77
C PHE A 175 -6.08 -1.14 -0.71
N MET A 176 -5.36 -1.12 0.41
CA MET A 176 -5.60 -0.21 1.53
C MET A 176 -4.36 0.64 1.79
N VAL A 177 -4.45 1.93 1.49
CA VAL A 177 -3.35 2.88 1.69
C VAL A 177 -3.56 3.64 3.00
N GLY A 178 -2.63 3.54 3.95
CA GLY A 178 -2.74 4.26 5.22
C GLY A 178 -1.69 3.88 6.26
N GLY A 179 -1.81 4.47 7.45
CA GLY A 179 -0.92 4.24 8.57
C GLY A 179 -1.29 3.01 9.40
N ASP A 180 -0.72 2.89 10.62
CA ASP A 180 -0.87 1.74 11.50
C ASP A 180 -2.32 1.30 11.71
N GLY A 181 -3.22 2.24 11.98
CA GLY A 181 -4.64 1.92 12.15
C GLY A 181 -5.28 1.29 10.91
N THR A 182 -4.82 1.69 9.71
CA THR A 182 -5.27 1.11 8.44
C THR A 182 -4.71 -0.28 8.24
N LEU A 183 -3.43 -0.49 8.54
CA LEU A 183 -2.78 -1.80 8.43
C LEU A 183 -3.36 -2.80 9.44
N MET A 184 -3.66 -2.37 10.67
CA MET A 184 -4.41 -3.18 11.63
C MET A 184 -5.82 -3.53 11.15
N ALA A 185 -6.52 -2.60 10.53
CA ALA A 185 -7.82 -2.86 9.93
C ALA A 185 -7.71 -3.86 8.76
N ALA A 186 -6.69 -3.72 7.91
CA ALA A 186 -6.40 -4.66 6.82
C ALA A 186 -6.22 -6.08 7.34
N THR A 187 -5.47 -6.27 8.42
CA THR A 187 -5.28 -7.57 9.08
C THR A 187 -6.61 -8.14 9.59
N LYS A 188 -7.45 -7.32 10.25
CA LYS A 188 -8.76 -7.77 10.73
C LYS A 188 -9.69 -8.16 9.59
N ILE A 189 -9.70 -7.40 8.49
CA ILE A 189 -10.47 -7.70 7.28
C ILE A 189 -9.98 -9.02 6.67
N ALA A 190 -8.66 -9.21 6.49
CA ALA A 190 -8.08 -10.43 5.96
C ALA A 190 -8.44 -11.66 6.81
N ASN A 191 -8.37 -11.55 8.14
CA ASN A 191 -8.77 -12.62 9.05
C ASN A 191 -10.25 -12.97 8.94
N THR A 192 -11.13 -11.98 8.78
CA THR A 192 -12.58 -12.21 8.59
C THR A 192 -12.85 -12.86 7.25
N ILE A 193 -12.19 -12.42 6.18
CA ILE A 193 -12.23 -13.04 4.85
C ILE A 193 -11.85 -14.52 4.93
N THR A 194 -10.74 -14.84 5.59
CA THR A 194 -10.27 -16.22 5.78
C THR A 194 -11.27 -17.06 6.58
N LYS A 195 -11.81 -16.53 7.68
CA LYS A 195 -12.84 -17.22 8.48
C LYS A 195 -14.10 -17.53 7.69
N ARG A 196 -14.48 -16.66 6.76
CA ARG A 196 -15.65 -16.86 5.87
C ARG A 196 -15.34 -17.71 4.64
N GLY A 197 -14.09 -18.13 4.44
CA GLY A 197 -13.65 -18.92 3.28
C GLY A 197 -13.69 -18.17 1.95
N LEU A 198 -13.74 -16.83 2.00
CA LEU A 198 -13.78 -15.97 0.81
C LEU A 198 -12.39 -15.92 0.14
N LYS A 199 -12.39 -15.68 -1.17
CA LYS A 199 -11.16 -15.57 -1.97
C LYS A 199 -10.89 -14.10 -2.32
N VAL A 200 -10.50 -13.33 -1.31
CA VAL A 200 -10.13 -11.92 -1.46
C VAL A 200 -8.73 -11.70 -0.89
N SER A 201 -7.85 -11.09 -1.68
CA SER A 201 -6.54 -10.66 -1.25
C SER A 201 -6.60 -9.24 -0.68
N VAL A 202 -5.99 -9.00 0.47
CA VAL A 202 -5.88 -7.68 1.09
C VAL A 202 -4.42 -7.24 1.04
N VAL A 203 -4.16 -6.08 0.44
CA VAL A 203 -2.81 -5.50 0.29
C VAL A 203 -2.76 -4.19 1.05
N GLY A 204 -2.02 -4.15 2.15
CA GLY A 204 -1.73 -2.93 2.90
C GLY A 204 -0.56 -2.17 2.28
N ILE A 205 -0.73 -0.86 2.07
CA ILE A 205 0.33 0.03 1.57
C ILE A 205 0.62 1.04 2.66
N PRO A 206 1.80 0.96 3.31
CA PRO A 206 2.15 1.82 4.43
C PRO A 206 2.32 3.27 3.99
N LYS A 207 1.57 4.17 4.61
CA LYS A 207 1.58 5.59 4.36
C LYS A 207 1.52 6.34 5.69
N THR A 208 2.55 7.14 5.98
CA THR A 208 2.59 8.08 7.09
C THR A 208 3.53 9.25 6.74
N ILE A 209 3.17 10.44 7.19
CA ILE A 209 4.04 11.63 7.05
C ILE A 209 5.15 11.61 8.11
N ASP A 210 4.98 10.84 9.18
CA ASP A 210 5.87 10.81 10.35
C ASP A 210 7.00 9.79 10.20
N ASN A 211 6.95 8.92 9.20
CA ASN A 211 7.88 7.81 8.95
C ASN A 211 8.07 6.88 10.17
N ASP A 212 7.01 6.61 10.90
CA ASP A 212 7.00 5.92 12.19
C ASP A 212 6.38 4.50 12.16
N ILE A 213 6.08 3.97 10.97
CA ILE A 213 5.56 2.60 10.83
C ILE A 213 6.70 1.60 11.05
N TYR A 214 6.50 0.70 12.00
CA TYR A 214 7.46 -0.33 12.34
C TYR A 214 7.86 -1.18 11.13
N MET A 215 9.15 -1.43 10.94
CA MET A 215 9.75 -2.16 9.82
C MET A 215 9.60 -1.50 8.43
N VAL A 216 9.14 -0.29 8.36
CA VAL A 216 9.15 0.52 7.13
C VAL A 216 10.28 1.53 7.24
N SER A 217 11.35 1.34 6.46
CA SER A 217 12.51 2.23 6.49
C SER A 217 12.19 3.63 5.98
N ARG A 218 11.30 3.72 5.00
CA ARG A 218 10.88 4.98 4.40
C ARG A 218 9.41 4.89 3.95
N SER A 219 8.56 5.71 4.54
CA SER A 219 7.15 5.78 4.17
C SER A 219 6.91 6.79 3.05
N ILE A 220 5.84 6.57 2.28
CA ILE A 220 5.48 7.41 1.15
C ILE A 220 5.07 8.80 1.66
N GLY A 221 5.68 9.84 1.08
CA GLY A 221 5.37 11.24 1.35
C GLY A 221 6.21 11.90 2.44
N PHE A 222 6.97 11.16 3.24
CA PHE A 222 7.81 11.68 4.31
C PHE A 222 8.87 12.66 3.79
N ASP A 223 9.70 12.22 2.84
CA ASP A 223 10.78 13.07 2.29
C ASP A 223 10.21 14.33 1.63
N THR A 224 9.16 14.19 0.83
CA THR A 224 8.50 15.33 0.15
C THR A 224 7.94 16.33 1.16
N ALA A 225 7.32 15.83 2.25
CA ALA A 225 6.80 16.70 3.29
C ALA A 225 7.93 17.48 3.98
N GLY A 226 9.06 16.83 4.28
CA GLY A 226 10.24 17.47 4.86
C GLY A 226 10.84 18.56 3.96
N ASP A 227 10.94 18.27 2.66
CA ASP A 227 11.47 19.22 1.68
C ASP A 227 10.57 20.47 1.55
N VAL A 228 9.27 20.27 1.41
CA VAL A 228 8.30 21.39 1.33
C VAL A 228 8.26 22.19 2.62
N ALA A 229 8.28 21.54 3.79
CA ALA A 229 8.31 22.22 5.09
C ALA A 229 9.53 23.12 5.27
N THR A 230 10.67 22.77 4.65
CA THR A 230 11.89 23.56 4.70
C THR A 230 11.69 25.01 4.23
N GLN A 231 10.85 25.23 3.23
CA GLN A 231 10.56 26.58 2.72
C GLN A 231 9.76 27.41 3.74
N ALA A 232 8.75 26.81 4.35
CA ALA A 232 7.96 27.47 5.39
C ALA A 232 8.83 27.81 6.60
N ILE A 233 9.69 26.89 7.04
CA ILE A 233 10.63 27.09 8.14
C ILE A 233 11.59 28.25 7.85
N LYS A 234 12.19 28.30 6.66
CA LYS A 234 13.08 29.40 6.26
C LYS A 234 12.37 30.75 6.26
N SER A 235 11.13 30.79 5.77
CA SER A 235 10.35 32.05 5.76
C SER A 235 10.06 32.56 7.17
N ALA A 236 9.57 31.69 8.05
CA ALA A 236 9.30 32.07 9.45
C ALA A 236 10.58 32.41 10.22
N HIS A 237 11.70 31.72 9.95
CA HIS A 237 13.00 32.05 10.54
C HIS A 237 13.48 33.45 10.12
N ASN A 238 13.40 33.77 8.83
CA ASN A 238 13.82 35.08 8.34
C ASN A 238 12.98 36.22 8.94
N GLU A 239 11.67 36.00 9.06
CA GLU A 239 10.78 36.98 9.70
C GLU A 239 11.12 37.14 11.19
N SER A 240 11.21 36.03 11.94
CA SER A 240 11.53 36.11 13.38
C SER A 240 12.89 36.69 13.68
N ALA A 241 13.89 36.41 12.85
CA ALA A 241 15.24 36.97 12.99
C ALA A 241 15.30 38.49 12.72
N GLY A 242 14.30 39.06 12.07
CA GLY A 242 14.18 40.51 11.83
C GLY A 242 13.73 41.30 13.03
N PHE A 243 13.31 40.67 14.13
CA PHE A 243 12.80 41.34 15.34
C PHE A 243 13.57 40.93 16.59
N PRO A 244 13.80 41.86 17.55
CA PRO A 244 14.34 41.50 18.85
C PRO A 244 13.44 40.48 19.56
N ASN A 245 14.02 39.34 19.96
CA ASN A 245 13.28 38.24 20.60
C ASN A 245 12.14 37.65 19.75
N GLY A 246 12.25 37.75 18.41
CA GLY A 246 11.25 37.18 17.50
C GLY A 246 11.14 35.68 17.60
N ILE A 247 9.90 35.14 17.59
CA ILE A 247 9.60 33.70 17.60
C ILE A 247 8.78 33.39 16.35
N GLY A 248 9.27 32.49 15.51
CA GLY A 248 8.52 31.92 14.39
C GLY A 248 7.75 30.69 14.84
N LEU A 249 6.46 30.63 14.54
CA LEU A 249 5.61 29.45 14.73
C LEU A 249 5.15 28.95 13.37
N ILE A 250 5.31 27.63 13.14
CA ILE A 250 4.96 26.97 11.89
C ILE A 250 4.04 25.80 12.18
#